data_b35efb4024549f49d42d95c2768869f4
#
_entry.id   b35efb4024549f49d42d95c2768869f4
#
_cell.length_a   1.000
_cell.length_b   1.000
_cell.length_c   1.000
_cell.angle_alpha   90.00
_cell.angle_beta   90.00
_cell.angle_gamma   90.00
#
_symmetry.space_group_name_H-M   'P 1'
#
loop_
_entity.id
_entity.type
_entity.pdbx_description
1 polymer ?
#
loop_
_entity_poly.entity_id
_entity_poly.type
_entity_poly.pdbx_seq_one_letter_code
_entity_poly.pdbx_strand_id
1 'polypeptide(L)'
;MIHRLYVFIFILWVSVQIFAQSSLPSYKNPGLSVDLRVADLLSRMTLEEKVGQLLCPLGWEMYEIKGNEVYPSGKFKQLVKERNAGMLWATYRADPWTKKTLSSGLNPELAAKAGNALQKYVMENTRLGIPMFLAEEAPHGHMAIGTTVFPTGIGMAASWSPELIKEVGQVIAKEIRSQGGHISYGPVLDLTRDPRWSRVEETFGEDPVLSGVLGAAMVEGLGGGDLSQKYATIATLKHFLAYAVPEGGQNGNYASVGIRDLHQNFLPPFHKAIDAGALSVMTSYNSIDGIPCTSNHYLLTQLLRNEWKFRGFVVSDLYSIEGIHES
;
A
#
# COMPACT_ATOMS: atom_id res chain seq x y z
N MET A 1 62.18 -1.93 36.79
CA MET A 1 60.75 -2.23 37.10
C MET A 1 59.77 -1.32 36.39
N ILE A 2 60.11 -0.11 36.04
CA ILE A 2 59.18 0.88 35.41
C ILE A 2 58.86 0.53 33.93
N HIS A 3 59.78 -0.03 33.18
CA HIS A 3 59.55 -0.40 31.74
C HIS A 3 58.55 -1.55 31.54
N ARG A 4 58.36 -2.45 32.50
CA ARG A 4 57.39 -3.53 32.41
C ARG A 4 55.93 -3.07 32.69
N LEU A 5 55.77 -1.97 33.42
CA LEU A 5 54.47 -1.41 33.76
C LEU A 5 53.82 -0.71 32.56
N TYR A 6 54.62 -0.03 31.71
CA TYR A 6 54.13 0.67 30.50
C TYR A 6 53.65 -0.29 29.40
N VAL A 7 54.30 -1.44 29.26
CA VAL A 7 53.91 -2.47 28.27
C VAL A 7 52.55 -3.10 28.66
N PHE A 8 52.29 -3.30 29.95
CA PHE A 8 51.01 -3.83 30.43
C PHE A 8 49.83 -2.84 30.29
N ILE A 9 50.07 -1.56 30.48
CA ILE A 9 49.06 -0.50 30.30
C ILE A 9 48.75 -0.31 28.84
N PHE A 10 49.75 -0.42 27.91
CA PHE A 10 49.53 -0.31 26.49
C PHE A 10 48.77 -1.51 25.87
N ILE A 11 49.00 -2.73 26.40
CA ILE A 11 48.26 -3.94 26.02
C ILE A 11 46.83 -3.89 26.48
N LEU A 12 46.52 -3.36 27.70
CA LEU A 12 45.19 -3.16 28.21
C LEU A 12 44.42 -2.08 27.38
N TRP A 13 45.10 -1.05 26.89
CA TRP A 13 44.47 0.02 26.13
C TRP A 13 44.14 -0.43 24.68
N VAL A 14 44.96 -1.29 24.08
CA VAL A 14 44.68 -1.89 22.77
C VAL A 14 43.57 -2.94 22.86
N SER A 15 43.43 -3.63 23.98
CA SER A 15 42.38 -4.65 24.18
C SER A 15 40.97 -4.04 24.31
N VAL A 16 40.84 -2.78 24.74
CA VAL A 16 39.55 -2.09 24.92
C VAL A 16 39.02 -1.50 23.58
N GLN A 17 39.89 -1.31 22.59
CA GLN A 17 39.46 -0.78 21.28
C GLN A 17 38.94 -1.84 20.30
N ILE A 18 39.04 -3.12 20.59
CA ILE A 18 38.65 -4.21 19.65
C ILE A 18 37.18 -4.62 19.79
N PHE A 19 36.43 -4.10 20.78
CA PHE A 19 35.03 -4.50 21.02
C PHE A 19 33.95 -3.48 20.62
N ALA A 20 34.28 -2.48 19.83
CA ALA A 20 33.28 -1.63 19.19
C ALA A 20 33.08 -2.02 17.73
N GLN A 21 32.94 -3.31 17.46
CA GLN A 21 32.28 -3.74 16.23
C GLN A 21 30.81 -3.36 16.38
N SER A 22 30.41 -2.25 15.77
CA SER A 22 29.02 -1.81 15.76
C SER A 22 28.22 -2.92 15.06
N SER A 23 27.68 -3.83 15.87
CA SER A 23 26.72 -4.79 15.34
C SER A 23 25.59 -3.99 14.68
N LEU A 24 25.25 -4.33 13.44
CA LEU A 24 24.10 -3.74 12.75
C LEU A 24 22.91 -3.74 13.69
N PRO A 25 22.15 -2.64 13.79
CA PRO A 25 20.93 -2.62 14.58
C PRO A 25 20.05 -3.82 14.24
N SER A 26 19.38 -4.40 15.24
CA SER A 26 18.60 -5.64 15.04
C SER A 26 17.55 -5.50 13.92
N TYR A 27 16.94 -4.33 13.76
CA TYR A 27 15.96 -4.12 12.68
C TYR A 27 16.58 -4.20 11.27
N LYS A 28 17.88 -3.99 11.11
CA LYS A 28 18.60 -4.12 9.83
C LYS A 28 19.13 -5.53 9.58
N ASN A 29 19.05 -6.43 10.55
CA ASN A 29 19.54 -7.80 10.41
C ASN A 29 18.45 -8.71 9.78
N PRO A 30 18.59 -9.14 8.50
CA PRO A 30 17.59 -9.96 7.84
C PRO A 30 17.48 -11.39 8.40
N GLY A 31 18.46 -11.84 9.19
CA GLY A 31 18.46 -13.16 9.84
C GLY A 31 17.57 -13.24 11.10
N LEU A 32 17.06 -12.10 11.60
CA LEU A 32 16.14 -12.08 12.72
C LEU A 32 14.68 -12.14 12.25
N SER A 33 13.80 -12.64 13.13
CA SER A 33 12.35 -12.65 12.84
C SER A 33 11.82 -11.22 12.64
N VAL A 34 10.75 -11.10 11.86
CA VAL A 34 10.10 -9.81 11.60
C VAL A 34 9.69 -9.13 12.91
N ASP A 35 9.12 -9.88 13.86
CA ASP A 35 8.65 -9.33 15.13
C ASP A 35 9.81 -8.72 15.96
N LEU A 36 10.97 -9.38 16.02
CA LEU A 36 12.15 -8.84 16.69
C LEU A 36 12.68 -7.57 16.01
N ARG A 37 12.69 -7.57 14.68
CA ARG A 37 13.11 -6.41 13.88
C ARG A 37 12.17 -5.23 14.08
N VAL A 38 10.86 -5.47 14.05
CA VAL A 38 9.83 -4.44 14.26
C VAL A 38 9.90 -3.88 15.69
N ALA A 39 10.04 -4.72 16.72
CA ALA A 39 10.17 -4.27 18.10
C ALA A 39 11.40 -3.37 18.29
N ASP A 40 12.56 -3.75 17.75
CA ASP A 40 13.78 -2.93 17.81
C ASP A 40 13.59 -1.60 17.05
N LEU A 41 13.02 -1.62 15.84
CA LEU A 41 12.76 -0.41 15.06
C LEU A 41 11.84 0.56 15.79
N LEU A 42 10.69 0.08 16.27
CA LEU A 42 9.70 0.90 16.99
C LEU A 42 10.27 1.52 18.27
N SER A 43 11.18 0.82 18.98
CA SER A 43 11.85 1.36 20.17
C SER A 43 12.79 2.52 19.86
N ARG A 44 13.27 2.61 18.63
CA ARG A 44 14.19 3.66 18.15
C ARG A 44 13.49 4.86 17.54
N MET A 45 12.27 4.68 17.06
CA MET A 45 11.51 5.72 16.36
C MET A 45 10.99 6.80 17.32
N THR A 46 11.14 8.06 16.91
CA THR A 46 10.43 9.18 17.56
C THR A 46 8.95 9.16 17.20
N LEU A 47 8.14 9.97 17.89
CA LEU A 47 6.72 10.09 17.56
C LEU A 47 6.52 10.63 16.14
N GLU A 48 7.30 11.63 15.74
CA GLU A 48 7.25 12.24 14.40
C GLU A 48 7.60 11.21 13.31
N GLU A 49 8.60 10.36 13.55
CA GLU A 49 8.96 9.29 12.60
C GLU A 49 7.85 8.23 12.52
N LYS A 50 7.18 7.88 13.62
CA LYS A 50 6.04 6.96 13.62
C LYS A 50 4.86 7.55 12.86
N VAL A 51 4.52 8.82 13.11
CA VAL A 51 3.45 9.52 12.38
C VAL A 51 3.79 9.65 10.89
N GLY A 52 5.05 9.95 10.58
CA GLY A 52 5.51 10.03 9.19
C GLY A 52 5.30 8.74 8.41
N GLN A 53 5.49 7.57 9.03
CA GLN A 53 5.25 6.28 8.37
C GLN A 53 3.77 6.05 7.99
N LEU A 54 2.83 6.82 8.56
CA LEU A 54 1.40 6.75 8.23
C LEU A 54 1.03 7.67 7.05
N LEU A 55 1.94 8.50 6.56
CA LEU A 55 1.68 9.44 5.45
C LEU A 55 1.86 8.77 4.10
N CYS A 56 0.89 9.01 3.20
CA CYS A 56 0.89 8.52 1.82
C CYS A 56 0.59 9.65 0.81
N PRO A 57 1.50 10.60 0.59
CA PRO A 57 1.30 11.67 -0.37
C PRO A 57 1.42 11.20 -1.82
N LEU A 58 1.00 12.09 -2.75
CA LEU A 58 1.01 11.87 -4.21
C LEU A 58 2.45 11.75 -4.74
N GLY A 59 2.71 10.74 -5.59
CA GLY A 59 4.05 10.33 -6.00
C GLY A 59 4.55 10.90 -7.34
N TRP A 60 3.67 11.25 -8.30
CA TRP A 60 4.07 11.61 -9.67
C TRP A 60 4.83 12.93 -9.84
N GLU A 61 4.99 13.72 -8.78
CA GLU A 61 5.81 14.92 -8.74
C GLU A 61 7.09 14.75 -7.89
N MET A 62 7.34 13.55 -7.41
CA MET A 62 8.45 13.28 -6.48
C MET A 62 9.77 12.98 -7.18
N TYR A 63 9.79 13.01 -8.51
CA TYR A 63 10.98 12.76 -9.32
C TYR A 63 11.16 13.79 -10.44
N GLU A 64 12.37 13.89 -10.98
CA GLU A 64 12.75 14.67 -12.17
C GLU A 64 13.45 13.76 -13.17
N ILE A 65 13.08 13.86 -14.45
CA ILE A 65 13.73 13.12 -15.55
C ILE A 65 14.76 14.05 -16.21
N LYS A 66 16.01 13.59 -16.36
CA LYS A 66 17.07 14.30 -17.09
C LYS A 66 17.74 13.32 -18.06
N GLY A 67 17.34 13.38 -19.33
CA GLY A 67 17.73 12.38 -20.34
C GLY A 67 17.22 10.99 -19.97
N ASN A 68 18.09 10.02 -19.83
CA ASN A 68 17.77 8.64 -19.45
C ASN A 68 17.96 8.37 -17.94
N GLU A 69 18.10 9.41 -17.13
CA GLU A 69 18.26 9.28 -15.68
C GLU A 69 17.11 9.95 -14.92
N VAL A 70 16.84 9.42 -13.73
CA VAL A 70 15.79 9.92 -12.84
C VAL A 70 16.40 10.30 -11.48
N TYR A 71 16.00 11.43 -10.97
CA TYR A 71 16.49 11.98 -9.71
C TYR A 71 15.32 12.32 -8.78
N PRO A 72 15.51 12.23 -7.45
CA PRO A 72 14.54 12.76 -6.49
C PRO A 72 14.33 14.25 -6.67
N SER A 73 13.09 14.70 -6.80
CA SER A 73 12.76 16.12 -6.94
C SER A 73 13.05 16.91 -5.66
N GLY A 74 13.08 18.25 -5.78
CA GLY A 74 13.16 19.12 -4.61
C GLY A 74 12.01 18.90 -3.62
N LYS A 75 10.79 18.68 -4.13
CA LYS A 75 9.59 18.37 -3.35
C LYS A 75 9.75 17.07 -2.56
N PHE A 76 10.31 16.01 -3.18
CA PHE A 76 10.58 14.76 -2.50
C PHE A 76 11.62 14.91 -1.38
N LYS A 77 12.71 15.62 -1.64
CA LYS A 77 13.76 15.85 -0.65
C LYS A 77 13.22 16.60 0.57
N GLN A 78 12.35 17.59 0.33
CA GLN A 78 11.66 18.31 1.40
C GLN A 78 10.71 17.41 2.19
N LEU A 79 9.89 16.60 1.51
CA LEU A 79 8.99 15.61 2.14
C LEU A 79 9.75 14.67 3.07
N VAL A 80 10.85 14.09 2.59
CA VAL A 80 11.68 13.16 3.38
C VAL A 80 12.26 13.85 4.61
N LYS A 81 12.79 15.07 4.44
CA LYS A 81 13.40 15.84 5.52
C LYS A 81 12.41 16.25 6.61
N GLU A 82 11.20 16.64 6.22
CA GLU A 82 10.25 17.28 7.15
C GLU A 82 9.20 16.32 7.71
N ARG A 83 8.88 15.23 6.96
CA ARG A 83 7.73 14.39 7.26
C ARG A 83 8.04 12.92 7.48
N ASN A 84 9.20 12.41 7.07
CA ASN A 84 9.54 10.98 7.15
C ASN A 84 8.46 10.05 6.56
N ALA A 85 7.81 10.46 5.44
CA ALA A 85 6.68 9.73 4.85
C ALA A 85 7.04 8.26 4.57
N GLY A 86 6.17 7.34 4.97
CA GLY A 86 6.38 5.89 4.83
C GLY A 86 5.90 5.32 3.49
N MET A 87 5.09 6.07 2.74
CA MET A 87 4.50 5.61 1.49
C MET A 87 4.39 6.78 0.49
N LEU A 88 4.41 6.45 -0.81
CA LEU A 88 3.92 7.30 -1.89
C LEU A 88 2.82 6.57 -2.64
N TRP A 89 1.84 7.31 -3.15
CA TRP A 89 0.83 6.77 -4.04
C TRP A 89 0.97 7.31 -5.45
N ALA A 90 0.79 6.41 -6.46
CA ALA A 90 0.74 6.76 -7.88
C ALA A 90 2.02 7.42 -8.42
N THR A 91 3.18 6.92 -8.00
CA THR A 91 4.49 7.43 -8.46
C THR A 91 4.67 7.23 -9.96
N TYR A 92 4.20 6.10 -10.50
CA TYR A 92 4.37 5.72 -11.90
C TYR A 92 3.16 6.05 -12.78
N ARG A 93 2.08 6.50 -12.18
CA ARG A 93 0.81 6.74 -12.83
C ARG A 93 0.94 7.75 -13.98
N ALA A 94 0.33 7.42 -15.12
CA ALA A 94 0.30 8.25 -16.31
C ALA A 94 -1.11 8.25 -16.92
N ASP A 95 -1.83 9.32 -16.70
CA ASP A 95 -3.20 9.52 -17.16
C ASP A 95 -3.53 11.01 -17.24
N PRO A 96 -4.74 11.40 -17.70
CA PRO A 96 -5.14 12.81 -17.78
C PRO A 96 -5.09 13.56 -16.45
N TRP A 97 -5.31 12.89 -15.32
CA TRP A 97 -5.25 13.53 -14.01
C TRP A 97 -3.83 13.92 -13.62
N THR A 98 -2.88 13.01 -13.79
CA THR A 98 -1.46 13.29 -13.52
C THR A 98 -0.81 14.19 -14.57
N LYS A 99 -1.45 14.36 -15.74
CA LYS A 99 -0.92 15.05 -16.94
C LYS A 99 0.39 14.43 -17.44
N LYS A 100 0.70 13.20 -17.06
CA LYS A 100 1.82 12.44 -17.59
C LYS A 100 1.41 11.77 -18.91
N THR A 101 2.27 11.84 -19.90
CA THR A 101 2.07 11.29 -21.24
C THR A 101 3.22 10.35 -21.60
N LEU A 102 3.16 9.70 -22.75
CA LEU A 102 4.27 8.87 -23.25
C LEU A 102 5.60 9.62 -23.37
N SER A 103 5.56 10.94 -23.55
CA SER A 103 6.76 11.78 -23.68
C SER A 103 7.22 12.39 -22.35
N SER A 104 6.35 12.52 -21.36
CA SER A 104 6.65 13.20 -20.07
C SER A 104 6.56 12.29 -18.86
N GLY A 105 6.02 11.09 -19.00
CA GLY A 105 5.92 10.09 -17.97
C GLY A 105 7.11 9.12 -17.94
N LEU A 106 7.03 8.16 -17.05
CA LEU A 106 8.05 7.13 -16.87
C LEU A 106 7.71 5.91 -17.74
N ASN A 107 8.55 5.59 -18.71
CA ASN A 107 8.51 4.26 -19.33
C ASN A 107 9.01 3.21 -18.31
N PRO A 108 8.89 1.90 -18.56
CA PRO A 108 9.24 0.87 -17.57
C PRO A 108 10.68 0.96 -17.05
N GLU A 109 11.65 1.33 -17.89
CA GLU A 109 13.05 1.51 -17.48
C GLU A 109 13.22 2.73 -16.56
N LEU A 110 12.64 3.86 -16.94
CA LEU A 110 12.67 5.07 -16.13
C LEU A 110 11.89 4.90 -14.82
N ALA A 111 10.81 4.12 -14.82
CA ALA A 111 10.05 3.79 -13.61
C ALA A 111 10.91 3.02 -12.60
N ALA A 112 11.61 1.98 -13.04
CA ALA A 112 12.55 1.26 -12.19
C ALA A 112 13.69 2.15 -11.65
N LYS A 113 14.24 3.03 -12.51
CA LYS A 113 15.24 4.03 -12.09
C LYS A 113 14.67 5.00 -11.06
N ALA A 114 13.43 5.48 -11.24
CA ALA A 114 12.75 6.36 -10.30
C ALA A 114 12.58 5.68 -8.93
N GLY A 115 12.02 4.48 -8.90
CA GLY A 115 11.87 3.71 -7.66
C GLY A 115 13.21 3.54 -6.92
N ASN A 116 14.26 3.12 -7.64
CA ASN A 116 15.58 2.97 -7.06
C ASN A 116 16.17 4.29 -6.53
N ALA A 117 16.02 5.39 -7.27
CA ALA A 117 16.53 6.70 -6.85
C ALA A 117 15.83 7.23 -5.61
N LEU A 118 14.50 7.10 -5.53
CA LEU A 118 13.71 7.52 -4.37
C LEU A 118 14.05 6.66 -3.14
N GLN A 119 14.10 5.33 -3.27
CA GLN A 119 14.47 4.42 -2.18
C GLN A 119 15.89 4.70 -1.66
N LYS A 120 16.85 4.82 -2.56
CA LYS A 120 18.23 5.14 -2.20
C LYS A 120 18.31 6.44 -1.40
N TYR A 121 17.61 7.50 -1.88
CA TYR A 121 17.61 8.78 -1.19
C TYR A 121 17.06 8.67 0.23
N VAL A 122 15.92 7.99 0.43
CA VAL A 122 15.32 7.79 1.76
C VAL A 122 16.27 7.04 2.68
N MET A 123 16.83 5.93 2.22
CA MET A 123 17.73 5.09 3.03
C MET A 123 19.01 5.82 3.45
N GLU A 124 19.53 6.70 2.59
CA GLU A 124 20.79 7.41 2.84
C GLU A 124 20.61 8.75 3.57
N ASN A 125 19.41 9.36 3.52
CA ASN A 125 19.17 10.72 4.03
C ASN A 125 18.17 10.78 5.19
N THR A 126 17.79 9.64 5.77
CA THR A 126 16.98 9.57 7.01
C THR A 126 17.75 8.87 8.11
N ARG A 127 17.45 9.21 9.36
CA ARG A 127 18.17 8.69 10.55
C ARG A 127 18.12 7.15 10.65
N LEU A 128 16.98 6.57 10.34
CA LEU A 128 16.76 5.12 10.45
C LEU A 128 16.95 4.38 9.12
N GLY A 129 16.89 5.09 7.99
CA GLY A 129 17.03 4.50 6.66
C GLY A 129 15.91 3.50 6.34
N ILE A 130 14.68 3.79 6.75
CA ILE A 130 13.52 2.93 6.49
C ILE A 130 13.09 3.13 5.04
N PRO A 131 13.07 2.08 4.18
CA PRO A 131 12.54 2.18 2.83
C PRO A 131 11.05 2.53 2.86
N MET A 132 10.56 3.24 1.84
CA MET A 132 9.14 3.58 1.75
C MET A 132 8.38 2.63 0.82
N PHE A 133 7.08 2.47 1.04
CA PHE A 133 6.21 1.78 0.10
C PHE A 133 5.89 2.68 -1.10
N LEU A 134 5.81 2.06 -2.28
CA LEU A 134 5.27 2.68 -3.49
C LEU A 134 3.98 1.95 -3.84
N ALA A 135 2.84 2.62 -3.66
CA ALA A 135 1.52 2.11 -3.91
C ALA A 135 0.99 2.63 -5.24
N GLU A 136 0.38 1.76 -6.02
CA GLU A 136 -0.05 2.08 -7.38
C GLU A 136 -1.50 1.66 -7.64
N GLU A 137 -2.22 2.44 -8.45
CA GLU A 137 -3.54 2.06 -8.93
C GLU A 137 -3.43 0.91 -9.91
N ALA A 138 -4.13 -0.18 -9.61
CA ALA A 138 -4.11 -1.34 -10.48
C ALA A 138 -5.37 -2.22 -10.39
N PRO A 139 -6.58 -1.66 -10.47
CA PRO A 139 -7.81 -2.44 -10.36
C PRO A 139 -8.01 -3.39 -11.55
N HIS A 140 -7.51 -3.03 -12.74
CA HIS A 140 -7.58 -3.82 -13.96
C HIS A 140 -6.35 -3.63 -14.87
N GLY A 141 -5.19 -3.56 -14.27
CA GLY A 141 -3.88 -3.29 -14.87
C GLY A 141 -3.16 -2.18 -14.12
N HIS A 142 -1.84 -2.23 -14.08
CA HIS A 142 -1.04 -1.17 -13.48
C HIS A 142 -1.17 0.11 -14.31
N MET A 143 -1.63 1.22 -13.71
CA MET A 143 -1.91 2.48 -14.42
C MET A 143 -0.62 3.26 -14.75
N ALA A 144 0.34 2.61 -15.39
CA ALA A 144 1.63 3.17 -15.77
C ALA A 144 1.91 2.92 -17.26
N ILE A 145 2.89 3.62 -17.80
CA ILE A 145 3.27 3.47 -19.21
C ILE A 145 3.93 2.10 -19.43
N GLY A 146 3.53 1.44 -20.54
CA GLY A 146 4.11 0.18 -20.98
C GLY A 146 3.62 -1.06 -20.23
N THR A 147 2.48 -0.96 -19.57
CA THR A 147 1.80 -2.04 -18.87
C THR A 147 0.56 -2.52 -19.60
N THR A 148 0.05 -3.68 -19.19
CA THR A 148 -1.15 -4.26 -19.79
C THR A 148 -2.42 -3.62 -19.22
N VAL A 149 -3.33 -3.21 -20.09
CA VAL A 149 -4.68 -2.78 -19.70
C VAL A 149 -5.62 -3.95 -19.91
N PHE A 150 -6.19 -4.46 -18.84
CA PHE A 150 -7.23 -5.50 -18.85
C PHE A 150 -8.62 -4.86 -18.96
N PRO A 151 -9.67 -5.63 -19.28
CA PRO A 151 -11.05 -5.15 -19.13
C PRO A 151 -11.30 -4.62 -17.72
N THR A 152 -12.22 -3.66 -17.59
CA THR A 152 -12.65 -3.17 -16.27
C THR A 152 -13.23 -4.28 -15.40
N GLY A 153 -13.41 -4.03 -14.10
CA GLY A 153 -13.89 -5.05 -13.15
C GLY A 153 -15.16 -5.76 -13.61
N ILE A 154 -16.17 -5.01 -14.06
CA ILE A 154 -17.42 -5.60 -14.58
C ILE A 154 -17.21 -6.43 -15.85
N GLY A 155 -16.28 -6.01 -16.71
CA GLY A 155 -15.90 -6.78 -17.92
C GLY A 155 -15.17 -8.07 -17.56
N MET A 156 -14.27 -8.04 -16.59
CA MET A 156 -13.60 -9.24 -16.06
C MET A 156 -14.59 -10.20 -15.40
N ALA A 157 -15.55 -9.68 -14.65
CA ALA A 157 -16.58 -10.49 -13.97
C ALA A 157 -17.47 -11.25 -14.96
N ALA A 158 -17.70 -10.72 -16.16
CA ALA A 158 -18.46 -11.40 -17.21
C ALA A 158 -17.81 -12.71 -17.70
N SER A 159 -16.52 -12.94 -17.40
CA SER A 159 -15.86 -14.21 -17.70
C SER A 159 -16.30 -15.36 -16.80
N TRP A 160 -16.78 -15.09 -15.60
CA TRP A 160 -17.11 -16.08 -14.54
C TRP A 160 -15.96 -17.07 -14.21
N SER A 161 -14.71 -16.67 -14.50
CA SER A 161 -13.53 -17.53 -14.33
C SER A 161 -12.58 -16.98 -13.26
N PRO A 162 -12.59 -17.53 -12.05
CA PRO A 162 -11.62 -17.20 -11.02
C PRO A 162 -10.17 -17.46 -11.45
N GLU A 163 -9.95 -18.51 -12.23
CA GLU A 163 -8.63 -18.90 -12.74
C GLU A 163 -8.07 -17.77 -13.64
N LEU A 164 -8.87 -17.24 -14.56
CA LEU A 164 -8.47 -16.13 -15.43
C LEU A 164 -8.17 -14.86 -14.61
N ILE A 165 -8.99 -14.56 -13.61
CA ILE A 165 -8.76 -13.41 -12.74
C ILE A 165 -7.46 -13.55 -11.92
N LYS A 166 -7.15 -14.75 -11.48
CA LYS A 166 -5.86 -15.03 -10.81
C LYS A 166 -4.68 -14.80 -11.76
N GLU A 167 -4.76 -15.25 -13.00
CA GLU A 167 -3.73 -14.99 -14.02
C GLU A 167 -3.56 -13.49 -14.30
N VAL A 168 -4.66 -12.75 -14.41
CA VAL A 168 -4.64 -11.27 -14.50
C VAL A 168 -3.88 -10.66 -13.31
N GLY A 169 -4.19 -11.09 -12.09
CA GLY A 169 -3.49 -10.66 -10.89
C GLY A 169 -1.98 -10.92 -10.93
N GLN A 170 -1.56 -12.08 -11.45
CA GLN A 170 -0.14 -12.42 -11.59
C GLN A 170 0.59 -11.49 -12.58
N VAL A 171 -0.07 -11.14 -13.69
CA VAL A 171 0.49 -10.18 -14.66
C VAL A 171 0.63 -8.80 -14.03
N ILE A 172 -0.43 -8.31 -13.37
CA ILE A 172 -0.43 -7.02 -12.66
C ILE A 172 0.70 -6.97 -11.62
N ALA A 173 0.82 -8.00 -10.78
CA ALA A 173 1.88 -8.09 -9.78
C ALA A 173 3.27 -8.02 -10.40
N LYS A 174 3.50 -8.77 -11.46
CA LYS A 174 4.77 -8.79 -12.18
C LYS A 174 5.11 -7.42 -12.77
N GLU A 175 4.16 -6.73 -13.36
CA GLU A 175 4.35 -5.40 -13.95
C GLU A 175 4.65 -4.35 -12.87
N ILE A 176 3.87 -4.30 -11.77
CA ILE A 176 4.11 -3.40 -10.65
C ILE A 176 5.50 -3.64 -10.05
N ARG A 177 5.84 -4.90 -9.73
CA ARG A 177 7.13 -5.23 -9.10
C ARG A 177 8.32 -4.95 -10.01
N SER A 178 8.17 -5.18 -11.32
CA SER A 178 9.24 -4.91 -12.30
C SER A 178 9.55 -3.42 -12.41
N GLN A 179 8.59 -2.55 -12.14
CA GLN A 179 8.77 -1.10 -12.11
C GLN A 179 9.16 -0.55 -10.72
N GLY A 180 9.16 -1.39 -9.68
CA GLY A 180 9.56 -1.02 -8.32
C GLY A 180 8.41 -0.70 -7.37
N GLY A 181 7.14 -0.89 -7.78
CA GLY A 181 5.97 -0.78 -6.91
C GLY A 181 5.86 -1.93 -5.91
N HIS A 182 5.12 -1.74 -4.82
CA HIS A 182 5.00 -2.71 -3.74
C HIS A 182 3.55 -3.06 -3.42
N ILE A 183 2.63 -2.12 -3.61
CA ILE A 183 1.23 -2.22 -3.23
C ILE A 183 0.37 -1.98 -4.46
N SER A 184 -0.61 -2.84 -4.67
CA SER A 184 -1.67 -2.70 -5.67
C SER A 184 -2.94 -2.18 -4.99
N TYR A 185 -3.49 -1.05 -5.44
CA TYR A 185 -4.81 -0.59 -5.04
C TYR A 185 -5.86 -1.31 -5.90
N GLY A 186 -6.29 -2.45 -5.41
CA GLY A 186 -7.22 -3.42 -5.97
C GLY A 186 -7.06 -4.77 -5.26
N PRO A 187 -8.08 -5.63 -5.37
CA PRO A 187 -9.32 -5.53 -6.15
C PRO A 187 -10.35 -4.58 -5.56
N VAL A 188 -11.30 -4.13 -6.43
CA VAL A 188 -12.48 -3.37 -6.05
C VAL A 188 -13.61 -4.36 -5.70
N LEU A 189 -14.05 -4.38 -4.45
CA LEU A 189 -15.02 -5.34 -3.91
C LEU A 189 -16.37 -4.70 -3.60
N ASP A 190 -16.58 -3.47 -4.07
CA ASP A 190 -17.85 -2.78 -3.94
C ASP A 190 -18.95 -3.54 -4.69
N LEU A 191 -20.14 -3.65 -4.06
CA LEU A 191 -21.31 -4.27 -4.66
C LEU A 191 -22.21 -3.21 -5.28
N THR A 192 -22.21 -3.14 -6.60
CA THR A 192 -22.98 -2.14 -7.34
C THR A 192 -24.43 -2.51 -7.46
N ARG A 193 -25.28 -1.99 -6.58
CA ARG A 193 -26.73 -2.12 -6.63
C ARG A 193 -27.42 -0.89 -7.21
N ASP A 194 -26.71 0.25 -7.25
CA ASP A 194 -27.23 1.47 -7.88
C ASP A 194 -26.42 1.75 -9.15
N PRO A 195 -27.01 1.54 -10.36
CA PRO A 195 -26.34 1.76 -11.62
C PRO A 195 -26.05 3.24 -11.94
N ARG A 196 -26.56 4.18 -11.14
CA ARG A 196 -26.27 5.61 -11.28
C ARG A 196 -24.92 5.98 -10.68
N TRP A 197 -24.34 5.12 -9.81
CA TRP A 197 -23.04 5.37 -9.23
C TRP A 197 -21.95 5.41 -10.30
N SER A 198 -21.07 6.42 -10.23
CA SER A 198 -20.12 6.73 -11.31
C SER A 198 -18.96 5.74 -11.46
N ARG A 199 -18.80 4.76 -10.54
CA ARG A 199 -17.67 3.80 -10.51
C ARG A 199 -18.11 2.35 -10.69
N VAL A 200 -19.27 2.12 -11.29
CA VAL A 200 -19.82 0.78 -11.56
C VAL A 200 -18.81 -0.12 -12.31
N GLU A 201 -18.12 0.42 -13.29
CA GLU A 201 -17.20 -0.33 -14.14
C GLU A 201 -15.97 -0.88 -13.40
N GLU A 202 -15.60 -0.29 -12.25
CA GLU A 202 -14.48 -0.76 -11.46
C GLU A 202 -14.80 -2.08 -10.72
N THR A 203 -16.08 -2.38 -10.48
CA THR A 203 -16.56 -3.46 -9.61
C THR A 203 -16.73 -4.79 -10.34
N PHE A 204 -16.81 -5.89 -9.60
CA PHE A 204 -17.23 -7.18 -10.13
C PHE A 204 -18.76 -7.35 -10.22
N GLY A 205 -19.53 -6.28 -9.98
CA GLY A 205 -20.99 -6.26 -10.09
C GLY A 205 -21.72 -6.27 -8.75
N GLU A 206 -22.95 -6.78 -8.73
CA GLU A 206 -23.84 -6.70 -7.56
C GLU A 206 -23.87 -7.98 -6.71
N ASP A 207 -23.37 -9.10 -7.24
CA ASP A 207 -23.42 -10.39 -6.55
C ASP A 207 -22.28 -10.54 -5.54
N PRO A 208 -22.58 -10.71 -4.23
CA PRO A 208 -21.54 -10.83 -3.21
C PRO A 208 -20.72 -12.11 -3.30
N VAL A 209 -21.29 -13.19 -3.84
CA VAL A 209 -20.58 -14.46 -3.97
C VAL A 209 -19.57 -14.38 -5.11
N LEU A 210 -20.00 -13.90 -6.27
CA LEU A 210 -19.12 -13.70 -7.43
C LEU A 210 -18.00 -12.71 -7.09
N SER A 211 -18.34 -11.55 -6.53
CA SER A 211 -17.36 -10.53 -6.14
C SER A 211 -16.34 -11.07 -5.13
N GLY A 212 -16.78 -11.87 -4.16
CA GLY A 212 -15.90 -12.50 -3.20
C GLY A 212 -14.97 -13.55 -3.82
N VAL A 213 -15.48 -14.37 -4.74
CA VAL A 213 -14.68 -15.41 -5.43
C VAL A 213 -13.64 -14.78 -6.35
N LEU A 214 -14.04 -13.83 -7.19
CA LEU A 214 -13.13 -13.14 -8.11
C LEU A 214 -12.14 -12.25 -7.37
N GLY A 215 -12.58 -11.57 -6.30
CA GLY A 215 -11.71 -10.78 -5.46
C GLY A 215 -10.62 -11.62 -4.77
N ALA A 216 -10.98 -12.77 -4.22
CA ALA A 216 -10.02 -13.71 -3.65
C ALA A 216 -9.03 -14.21 -4.70
N ALA A 217 -9.50 -14.60 -5.89
CA ALA A 217 -8.65 -15.02 -6.99
C ALA A 217 -7.65 -13.92 -7.42
N MET A 218 -8.09 -12.66 -7.50
CA MET A 218 -7.20 -11.52 -7.76
C MET A 218 -6.14 -11.37 -6.67
N VAL A 219 -6.52 -11.47 -5.38
CA VAL A 219 -5.57 -11.40 -4.25
C VAL A 219 -4.53 -12.52 -4.34
N GLU A 220 -4.96 -13.75 -4.62
CA GLU A 220 -4.03 -14.88 -4.82
C GLU A 220 -3.06 -14.61 -5.99
N GLY A 221 -3.55 -14.04 -7.08
CA GLY A 221 -2.74 -13.65 -8.23
C GLY A 221 -1.71 -12.58 -7.89
N LEU A 222 -2.08 -11.61 -7.06
CA LEU A 222 -1.20 -10.55 -6.59
C LEU A 222 -0.11 -11.04 -5.61
N GLY A 223 -0.22 -12.25 -5.07
CA GLY A 223 0.79 -12.86 -4.20
C GLY A 223 0.23 -13.58 -2.98
N GLY A 224 -1.09 -13.52 -2.73
CA GLY A 224 -1.76 -14.27 -1.66
C GLY A 224 -1.19 -14.03 -0.25
N GLY A 225 -0.59 -12.86 0.00
CA GLY A 225 0.05 -12.51 1.28
C GLY A 225 1.46 -13.09 1.48
N ASP A 226 1.96 -13.94 0.58
CA ASP A 226 3.35 -14.43 0.62
C ASP A 226 4.30 -13.45 -0.07
N LEU A 227 4.81 -12.49 0.69
CA LEU A 227 5.73 -11.46 0.21
C LEU A 227 7.15 -11.96 -0.08
N SER A 228 7.45 -13.27 0.15
CA SER A 228 8.72 -13.87 -0.22
C SER A 228 8.82 -14.17 -1.73
N GLN A 229 7.71 -14.23 -2.42
CA GLN A 229 7.66 -14.44 -3.85
C GLN A 229 8.20 -13.21 -4.61
N LYS A 230 8.96 -13.46 -5.67
CA LYS A 230 9.68 -12.42 -6.45
C LYS A 230 8.78 -11.26 -6.91
N TYR A 231 7.57 -11.57 -7.33
CA TYR A 231 6.64 -10.60 -7.91
C TYR A 231 5.42 -10.32 -7.02
N ALA A 232 5.42 -10.81 -5.76
CA ALA A 232 4.31 -10.53 -4.86
C ALA A 232 4.12 -9.03 -4.62
N THR A 233 2.87 -8.58 -4.68
CA THR A 233 2.43 -7.24 -4.27
C THR A 233 1.43 -7.36 -3.12
N ILE A 234 1.33 -6.33 -2.32
CA ILE A 234 0.29 -6.22 -1.30
C ILE A 234 -1.01 -5.81 -2.00
N ALA A 235 -2.02 -6.68 -1.94
CA ALA A 235 -3.36 -6.35 -2.40
C ALA A 235 -4.05 -5.41 -1.39
N THR A 236 -4.69 -4.35 -1.89
CA THR A 236 -5.51 -3.41 -1.10
C THR A 236 -6.96 -3.56 -1.48
N LEU A 237 -7.76 -4.13 -0.60
CA LEU A 237 -9.19 -4.31 -0.80
C LEU A 237 -9.93 -2.96 -0.70
N LYS A 238 -10.75 -2.61 -1.68
CA LYS A 238 -11.43 -1.33 -1.68
C LYS A 238 -12.86 -1.42 -2.24
N HIS A 239 -13.73 -0.56 -1.79
CA HIS A 239 -13.61 0.43 -0.73
C HIS A 239 -14.42 -0.02 0.49
N PHE A 240 -13.83 -0.06 1.65
CA PHE A 240 -14.45 -0.62 2.85
C PHE A 240 -15.19 0.46 3.63
N LEU A 241 -16.56 0.58 3.59
CA LEU A 241 -17.51 -0.43 3.17
C LEU A 241 -18.76 0.22 2.55
N ALA A 242 -19.48 -0.55 1.71
CA ALA A 242 -20.80 -0.18 1.15
C ALA A 242 -20.78 1.14 0.32
N TYR A 243 -19.70 1.37 -0.42
CA TYR A 243 -19.48 2.60 -1.17
C TYR A 243 -20.34 2.70 -2.45
N ALA A 244 -20.67 1.57 -3.06
CA ALA A 244 -21.41 1.52 -4.34
C ALA A 244 -22.94 1.55 -4.18
N VAL A 245 -23.43 1.93 -3.01
CA VAL A 245 -24.87 2.13 -2.74
C VAL A 245 -25.14 3.49 -2.08
N PRO A 246 -24.57 4.58 -2.62
CA PRO A 246 -24.76 5.90 -2.05
C PRO A 246 -26.15 6.43 -2.34
N GLU A 247 -26.69 7.21 -1.44
CA GLU A 247 -27.99 7.88 -1.66
C GLU A 247 -27.97 8.73 -2.93
N GLY A 248 -29.00 8.54 -3.74
CA GLY A 248 -29.15 9.24 -5.03
C GLY A 248 -28.15 8.85 -6.11
N GLY A 249 -27.31 7.82 -5.90
CA GLY A 249 -26.22 7.42 -6.79
C GLY A 249 -25.03 8.37 -6.78
N GLN A 250 -24.99 9.33 -5.85
CA GLN A 250 -23.93 10.35 -5.79
C GLN A 250 -22.68 9.81 -5.12
N ASN A 251 -21.57 9.87 -5.83
CA ASN A 251 -20.28 9.36 -5.36
C ASN A 251 -19.85 10.03 -4.04
N GLY A 252 -19.56 9.22 -3.02
CA GLY A 252 -19.16 9.69 -1.69
C GLY A 252 -20.30 10.04 -0.75
N ASN A 253 -21.56 10.03 -1.21
CA ASN A 253 -22.71 10.27 -0.34
C ASN A 253 -22.93 9.11 0.64
N TYR A 254 -23.68 9.33 1.71
CA TYR A 254 -23.96 8.31 2.72
C TYR A 254 -24.70 7.10 2.15
N ALA A 255 -24.51 5.94 2.78
CA ALA A 255 -25.19 4.70 2.44
C ALA A 255 -26.20 4.30 3.52
N SER A 256 -27.46 4.15 3.14
CA SER A 256 -28.54 3.65 4.01
C SER A 256 -28.56 2.13 3.99
N VAL A 257 -27.66 1.49 4.76
CA VAL A 257 -27.51 0.04 4.81
C VAL A 257 -27.67 -0.46 6.24
N GLY A 258 -28.63 -1.35 6.48
CA GLY A 258 -28.82 -1.95 7.79
C GLY A 258 -27.77 -3.02 8.13
N ILE A 259 -27.56 -3.26 9.42
CA ILE A 259 -26.55 -4.21 9.93
C ILE A 259 -26.69 -5.63 9.35
N ARG A 260 -27.91 -6.11 9.14
CA ARG A 260 -28.16 -7.42 8.52
C ARG A 260 -27.62 -7.47 7.10
N ASP A 261 -27.88 -6.45 6.30
CA ASP A 261 -27.44 -6.38 4.91
C ASP A 261 -25.90 -6.25 4.82
N LEU A 262 -25.30 -5.48 5.72
CA LEU A 262 -23.86 -5.43 5.84
C LEU A 262 -23.26 -6.82 6.01
N HIS A 263 -23.74 -7.59 6.98
CA HIS A 263 -23.22 -8.94 7.26
C HIS A 263 -23.55 -9.96 6.18
N GLN A 264 -24.72 -9.85 5.56
CA GLN A 264 -25.17 -10.82 4.57
C GLN A 264 -24.51 -10.62 3.20
N ASN A 265 -24.22 -9.37 2.83
CA ASN A 265 -23.81 -9.04 1.47
C ASN A 265 -22.48 -8.28 1.39
N PHE A 266 -22.31 -7.16 2.09
CA PHE A 266 -21.18 -6.27 1.88
C PHE A 266 -19.87 -6.74 2.53
N LEU A 267 -19.94 -7.40 3.68
CA LEU A 267 -18.76 -7.89 4.42
C LEU A 267 -18.15 -9.17 3.82
N PRO A 268 -18.95 -10.16 3.34
CA PRO A 268 -18.42 -11.45 2.88
C PRO A 268 -17.35 -11.36 1.77
N PRO A 269 -17.46 -10.48 0.73
CA PRO A 269 -16.41 -10.34 -0.27
C PRO A 269 -15.07 -9.93 0.31
N PHE A 270 -15.07 -8.98 1.24
CA PHE A 270 -13.85 -8.52 1.92
C PHE A 270 -13.24 -9.59 2.82
N HIS A 271 -14.08 -10.28 3.61
CA HIS A 271 -13.59 -11.36 4.48
C HIS A 271 -12.93 -12.46 3.67
N LYS A 272 -13.59 -12.91 2.59
CA LYS A 272 -13.03 -13.93 1.69
C LYS A 272 -11.69 -13.50 1.06
N ALA A 273 -11.56 -12.25 0.68
CA ALA A 273 -10.33 -11.71 0.11
C ALA A 273 -9.22 -11.53 1.17
N ILE A 274 -9.57 -11.26 2.43
CA ILE A 274 -8.62 -11.28 3.55
C ILE A 274 -8.11 -12.70 3.79
N ASP A 275 -8.99 -13.71 3.79
CA ASP A 275 -8.61 -15.12 3.93
C ASP A 275 -7.69 -15.59 2.78
N ALA A 276 -7.84 -15.00 1.58
CA ALA A 276 -6.95 -15.23 0.44
C ALA A 276 -5.58 -14.54 0.56
N GLY A 277 -5.36 -13.76 1.64
CA GLY A 277 -4.06 -13.18 1.96
C GLY A 277 -3.92 -11.69 1.66
N ALA A 278 -4.99 -10.92 1.53
CA ALA A 278 -4.90 -9.46 1.41
C ALA A 278 -4.28 -8.86 2.68
N LEU A 279 -3.37 -7.89 2.52
CA LEU A 279 -2.64 -7.26 3.62
C LEU A 279 -2.91 -5.75 3.75
N SER A 280 -3.81 -5.21 2.93
CA SER A 280 -4.24 -3.83 3.01
C SER A 280 -5.74 -3.71 2.74
N VAL A 281 -6.40 -2.78 3.44
CA VAL A 281 -7.81 -2.42 3.27
C VAL A 281 -7.89 -0.90 3.16
N MET A 282 -8.60 -0.41 2.13
CA MET A 282 -8.85 1.02 1.95
C MET A 282 -10.27 1.34 2.41
N THR A 283 -10.39 2.32 3.32
CA THR A 283 -11.70 2.83 3.75
C THR A 283 -12.37 3.63 2.64
N SER A 284 -13.69 3.62 2.62
CA SER A 284 -14.47 4.36 1.62
C SER A 284 -14.78 5.80 2.04
N TYR A 285 -15.22 6.62 1.07
CA TYR A 285 -15.57 8.01 1.29
C TYR A 285 -16.87 8.20 2.07
N ASN A 286 -17.83 7.28 1.91
CA ASN A 286 -19.17 7.41 2.47
C ASN A 286 -19.22 7.20 3.99
N SER A 287 -20.31 7.61 4.58
CA SER A 287 -20.76 7.18 5.91
C SER A 287 -21.79 6.05 5.80
N ILE A 288 -21.88 5.23 6.84
CA ILE A 288 -22.95 4.24 7.07
C ILE A 288 -23.68 4.63 8.36
N ASP A 289 -24.97 4.83 8.27
CA ASP A 289 -25.79 5.25 9.43
C ASP A 289 -25.21 6.47 10.15
N GLY A 290 -24.77 7.47 9.37
CA GLY A 290 -24.19 8.72 9.87
C GLY A 290 -22.74 8.64 10.37
N ILE A 291 -22.10 7.45 10.38
CA ILE A 291 -20.72 7.28 10.83
C ILE A 291 -19.81 7.14 9.60
N PRO A 292 -18.84 8.07 9.40
CA PRO A 292 -17.88 7.96 8.31
C PRO A 292 -17.10 6.64 8.37
N CYS A 293 -16.97 5.91 7.25
CA CYS A 293 -16.28 4.61 7.22
C CYS A 293 -14.85 4.71 7.71
N THR A 294 -14.16 5.82 7.45
CA THR A 294 -12.78 6.06 7.85
C THR A 294 -12.60 6.21 9.37
N SER A 295 -13.63 6.57 10.12
CA SER A 295 -13.63 6.66 11.60
C SER A 295 -14.51 5.62 12.27
N ASN A 296 -15.08 4.68 11.52
CA ASN A 296 -16.04 3.71 12.06
C ASN A 296 -15.34 2.64 12.90
N HIS A 297 -15.39 2.79 14.23
CA HIS A 297 -14.78 1.86 15.18
C HIS A 297 -15.32 0.43 15.04
N TYR A 298 -16.62 0.26 14.75
CA TYR A 298 -17.21 -1.06 14.56
C TYR A 298 -16.54 -1.78 13.37
N LEU A 299 -16.45 -1.12 12.21
CA LEU A 299 -15.84 -1.70 11.02
C LEU A 299 -14.34 -1.94 11.20
N LEU A 300 -13.61 -0.93 11.66
CA LEU A 300 -12.14 -0.95 11.62
C LEU A 300 -11.50 -1.67 12.82
N THR A 301 -12.19 -1.66 13.99
CA THR A 301 -11.65 -2.28 15.19
C THR A 301 -12.38 -3.56 15.55
N GLN A 302 -13.70 -3.52 15.72
CA GLN A 302 -14.43 -4.69 16.19
C GLN A 302 -14.44 -5.80 15.12
N LEU A 303 -14.86 -5.51 13.91
CA LEU A 303 -14.87 -6.51 12.83
C LEU A 303 -13.44 -6.82 12.35
N LEU A 304 -12.76 -5.82 11.80
CA LEU A 304 -11.52 -6.06 11.08
C LEU A 304 -10.40 -6.59 12.00
N ARG A 305 -10.20 -5.97 13.18
CA ARG A 305 -9.11 -6.35 14.10
C ARG A 305 -9.50 -7.46 15.06
N ASN A 306 -10.67 -7.32 15.71
CA ASN A 306 -11.02 -8.21 16.80
C ASN A 306 -11.68 -9.52 16.33
N GLU A 307 -12.57 -9.49 15.32
CA GLU A 307 -13.23 -10.68 14.81
C GLU A 307 -12.41 -11.36 13.73
N TRP A 308 -12.05 -10.65 12.66
CA TRP A 308 -11.35 -11.23 11.50
C TRP A 308 -9.84 -11.39 11.73
N LYS A 309 -9.29 -10.83 12.84
CA LYS A 309 -7.85 -10.91 13.14
C LYS A 309 -6.95 -10.38 12.02
N PHE A 310 -7.45 -9.42 11.25
CA PHE A 310 -6.69 -8.83 10.16
C PHE A 310 -5.40 -8.19 10.66
N ARG A 311 -4.26 -8.65 10.17
CA ARG A 311 -2.92 -8.22 10.59
C ARG A 311 -2.29 -7.19 9.66
N GLY A 312 -2.91 -6.92 8.52
CA GLY A 312 -2.45 -5.92 7.57
C GLY A 312 -2.70 -4.48 8.05
N PHE A 313 -2.54 -3.52 7.18
CA PHE A 313 -2.80 -2.11 7.50
C PHE A 313 -4.07 -1.60 6.82
N VAL A 314 -4.57 -0.47 7.35
CA VAL A 314 -5.68 0.27 6.77
C VAL A 314 -5.14 1.56 6.19
N VAL A 315 -5.55 1.89 4.98
CA VAL A 315 -5.30 3.18 4.31
C VAL A 315 -6.64 3.88 4.08
N SER A 316 -6.68 5.20 4.25
CA SER A 316 -7.87 5.98 3.87
C SER A 316 -7.90 6.19 2.36
N ASP A 317 -9.08 6.34 1.79
CA ASP A 317 -9.19 6.94 0.46
C ASP A 317 -8.77 8.42 0.51
N LEU A 318 -8.53 9.02 -0.66
CA LEU A 318 -8.01 10.39 -0.78
C LEU A 318 -8.88 11.39 -0.01
N TYR A 319 -8.25 12.18 0.85
CA TYR A 319 -8.90 13.25 1.63
C TYR A 319 -10.03 12.77 2.59
N SER A 320 -10.21 11.46 2.78
CA SER A 320 -11.25 10.94 3.71
C SER A 320 -10.95 11.23 5.18
N ILE A 321 -9.68 11.49 5.52
CA ILE A 321 -9.30 11.90 6.89
C ILE A 321 -9.73 13.34 7.15
N GLU A 322 -9.56 14.23 6.19
CA GLU A 322 -9.98 15.63 6.28
C GLU A 322 -11.50 15.76 6.49
N GLY A 323 -12.29 14.92 5.80
CA GLY A 323 -13.74 14.88 5.93
C GLY A 323 -14.25 14.49 7.34
N ILE A 324 -13.43 13.85 8.19
CA ILE A 324 -13.80 13.52 9.56
C ILE A 324 -13.83 14.77 10.46
N HIS A 325 -13.03 15.78 10.14
CA HIS A 325 -12.95 17.01 10.95
C HIS A 325 -14.19 17.91 10.80
N GLU A 326 -14.95 17.74 9.73
CA GLU A 326 -16.15 18.55 9.42
C GLU A 326 -17.46 17.87 9.84
N SER A 327 -17.41 16.63 10.36
CA SER A 327 -18.56 15.81 10.71
C SER A 327 -18.89 15.78 12.22
#